data_03e4db3a6bbe83beec6b3e4e432e57b2
#
_entry.id   03e4db3a6bbe83beec6b3e4e432e57b2
#
_cell.length_a   1.000
_cell.length_b   1.000
_cell.length_c   1.000
_cell.angle_alpha   90.00
_cell.angle_beta   90.00
_cell.angle_gamma   90.00
#
_symmetry.space_group_name_H-M   'P 1'
#
loop_
_entity.id
_entity.type
_entity.pdbx_description
1 polymer ?
#
loop_
_entity_poly.entity_id
_entity_poly.type
_entity_poly.pdbx_seq_one_letter_code
_entity_poly.pdbx_strand_id
1 'polypeptide(L)'
;MSMKDKAKGKEIAEQRMSMIPPLLSVSPGESAARKKEEISNQFQVSVRTLERYLAAYEKDGFEALIPKGRDGGGFRIPEHIVDEAILLRREQPSRSVPSIIRILELEGKVKPGELKRTTLQDAMSRRGYSASMMKIYQDTSYGSQRFQRQHRFDLWQGDIKYGPMLMVNGEKKPTYFCCLIDDATRYIVHGEFYDNMEQSIVEDTLHKAITKYGAPRRLYFDNGRQYRTHWMRRVCDLLGIRLIYAKPRNPKGKGKQERFNRTLDAFLDEINLNRPDTLEEMNRRFDAWLSECYHSQNHSGLGTTPEIAFKSDSMPQRFIDTALMATAFLHCEPRKADKSGCISFNGKKYDLGAAFAGRQVDVVYSPQNTETLTIEVPSVAPFQVRQLVVGERVGPRPKRADVERIPVDHSRLLDAVSASHAEKNRRKSRAISYSTEVNGGDSNV
;
A
#
# COMPACT_ATOMS: atom_id res chain seq x y z
N MET A 1 21.98 29.19 4.86
CA MET A 1 21.33 29.72 3.66
C MET A 1 21.27 28.61 2.62
N SER A 2 20.12 28.25 2.09
CA SER A 2 20.00 27.19 1.08
C SER A 2 20.61 27.65 -0.26
N MET A 3 20.98 26.71 -1.16
CA MET A 3 21.48 27.05 -2.51
C MET A 3 20.48 27.93 -3.30
N LYS A 4 19.18 27.71 -3.11
CA LYS A 4 18.10 28.53 -3.72
C LYS A 4 18.09 29.97 -3.18
N ASP A 5 18.37 30.16 -1.89
CA ASP A 5 18.39 31.50 -1.29
C ASP A 5 19.62 32.30 -1.77
N LYS A 6 20.76 31.63 -2.03
CA LYS A 6 21.96 32.26 -2.60
C LYS A 6 21.75 32.71 -4.05
N ALA A 7 21.09 31.87 -4.88
CA ALA A 7 20.77 32.20 -6.27
C ALA A 7 19.80 33.39 -6.35
N LYS A 8 18.73 33.37 -5.56
CA LYS A 8 17.78 34.48 -5.49
C LYS A 8 18.40 35.77 -4.92
N GLY A 9 19.34 35.64 -3.98
CA GLY A 9 20.10 36.77 -3.46
C GLY A 9 20.98 37.46 -4.52
N LYS A 10 21.63 36.67 -5.39
CA LYS A 10 22.41 37.19 -6.54
C LYS A 10 21.53 37.89 -7.56
N GLU A 11 20.40 37.31 -7.94
CA GLU A 11 19.43 37.89 -8.86
C GLU A 11 18.96 39.28 -8.37
N ILE A 12 18.64 39.41 -7.07
CA ILE A 12 18.29 40.71 -6.46
C ILE A 12 19.49 41.69 -6.49
N ALA A 13 20.70 41.21 -6.29
CA ALA A 13 21.87 42.07 -6.36
C ALA A 13 22.17 42.58 -7.79
N GLU A 14 21.93 41.75 -8.81
CA GLU A 14 22.02 42.12 -10.23
C GLU A 14 20.97 43.20 -10.58
N GLN A 15 19.73 43.07 -10.11
CA GLN A 15 18.71 44.10 -10.27
C GLN A 15 19.12 45.41 -9.58
N ARG A 16 19.71 45.36 -8.39
CA ARG A 16 20.20 46.58 -7.71
C ARG A 16 21.42 47.17 -8.44
N MET A 17 22.29 46.30 -8.97
CA MET A 17 23.44 46.73 -9.74
C MET A 17 23.05 47.48 -11.01
N SER A 18 21.94 47.09 -11.71
CA SER A 18 21.52 47.75 -12.93
C SER A 18 21.11 49.24 -12.69
N MET A 19 20.81 49.63 -11.46
CA MET A 19 20.46 51.00 -11.07
C MET A 19 21.68 51.91 -10.78
N ILE A 20 22.88 51.33 -10.58
CA ILE A 20 24.05 52.05 -10.08
C ILE A 20 24.88 52.70 -11.18
N PRO A 21 25.22 52.08 -12.33
CA PRO A 21 26.07 52.67 -13.35
C PRO A 21 25.62 54.05 -13.86
N PRO A 22 24.30 54.32 -14.09
CA PRO A 22 23.85 55.62 -14.50
C PRO A 22 24.07 56.71 -13.41
N LEU A 23 24.20 56.33 -12.12
CA LEU A 23 24.46 57.23 -11.01
C LEU A 23 25.96 57.59 -10.86
N LEU A 24 26.84 56.69 -11.32
CA LEU A 24 28.29 56.89 -11.30
C LEU A 24 28.79 57.70 -12.49
N SER A 25 28.08 57.72 -13.61
CA SER A 25 28.44 58.38 -14.86
C SER A 25 27.65 59.68 -15.10
N VAL A 26 27.57 60.55 -14.09
CA VAL A 26 26.91 61.86 -14.26
C VAL A 26 27.84 62.81 -15.05
N SER A 27 27.36 63.32 -16.20
CA SER A 27 28.16 64.21 -17.06
C SER A 27 28.30 65.62 -16.44
N PRO A 28 29.43 66.34 -16.72
CA PRO A 28 29.60 67.68 -16.25
C PRO A 28 28.49 68.63 -16.79
N GLY A 29 27.59 69.11 -15.88
CA GLY A 29 26.45 69.96 -16.21
C GLY A 29 25.09 69.31 -15.93
N GLU A 30 25.00 68.01 -15.59
CA GLU A 30 23.79 67.31 -15.24
C GLU A 30 23.58 67.34 -13.72
N SER A 31 22.38 67.67 -13.24
CA SER A 31 22.09 67.68 -11.82
C SER A 31 21.99 66.23 -11.30
N ALA A 32 22.87 65.80 -10.39
CA ALA A 32 22.81 64.52 -9.75
C ALA A 32 21.48 64.21 -9.05
N ALA A 33 20.78 65.23 -8.56
CA ALA A 33 19.46 65.10 -7.96
C ALA A 33 18.41 64.67 -9.00
N ARG A 34 18.43 65.33 -10.16
CA ARG A 34 17.50 65.02 -11.26
C ARG A 34 17.70 63.59 -11.82
N LYS A 35 18.95 63.17 -11.92
CA LYS A 35 19.30 61.80 -12.37
C LYS A 35 18.83 60.76 -11.39
N LYS A 36 18.93 60.99 -10.06
CA LYS A 36 18.38 60.12 -9.04
C LYS A 36 16.87 59.99 -9.12
N GLU A 37 16.17 61.10 -9.40
CA GLU A 37 14.70 61.09 -9.59
C GLU A 37 14.26 60.32 -10.85
N GLU A 38 14.96 60.47 -11.96
CA GLU A 38 14.73 59.71 -13.20
C GLU A 38 14.82 58.19 -12.96
N ILE A 39 15.91 57.76 -12.32
CA ILE A 39 16.13 56.32 -11.99
C ILE A 39 15.14 55.84 -10.97
N SER A 40 14.78 56.69 -9.97
CA SER A 40 13.76 56.40 -8.99
C SER A 40 12.41 56.08 -9.66
N ASN A 41 12.01 56.92 -10.62
CA ASN A 41 10.77 56.72 -11.38
C ASN A 41 10.85 55.51 -12.33
N GLN A 42 12.00 55.30 -12.99
CA GLN A 42 12.19 54.18 -13.91
C GLN A 42 12.10 52.80 -13.23
N PHE A 43 12.71 52.67 -12.05
CA PHE A 43 12.77 51.42 -11.31
C PHE A 43 11.75 51.33 -10.16
N GLN A 44 10.89 52.37 -9.98
CA GLN A 44 9.87 52.43 -8.94
C GLN A 44 10.45 52.23 -7.52
N VAL A 45 11.61 52.78 -7.25
CA VAL A 45 12.28 52.73 -5.95
C VAL A 45 12.47 54.16 -5.42
N SER A 46 12.40 54.37 -4.12
CA SER A 46 12.62 55.71 -3.57
C SER A 46 14.05 56.18 -3.76
N VAL A 47 14.27 57.50 -3.94
CA VAL A 47 15.60 58.10 -4.02
C VAL A 47 16.46 57.69 -2.83
N ARG A 48 15.95 57.65 -1.62
CA ARG A 48 16.64 57.17 -0.41
C ARG A 48 17.09 55.73 -0.54
N THR A 49 16.35 54.86 -1.27
CA THR A 49 16.74 53.47 -1.50
C THR A 49 17.88 53.39 -2.49
N LEU A 50 17.88 54.23 -3.53
CA LEU A 50 18.99 54.32 -4.48
C LEU A 50 20.26 54.80 -3.81
N GLU A 51 20.20 55.84 -3.00
CA GLU A 51 21.35 56.35 -2.22
C GLU A 51 21.92 55.28 -1.29
N ARG A 52 21.07 54.49 -0.65
CA ARG A 52 21.53 53.39 0.19
C ARG A 52 22.20 52.29 -0.63
N TYR A 53 21.73 51.99 -1.85
CA TYR A 53 22.39 51.02 -2.72
C TYR A 53 23.70 51.56 -3.23
N LEU A 54 23.79 52.83 -3.62
CA LEU A 54 25.02 53.49 -4.07
C LEU A 54 26.07 53.47 -2.96
N ALA A 55 25.72 53.94 -1.78
CA ALA A 55 26.62 53.96 -0.63
C ALA A 55 27.09 52.56 -0.23
N ALA A 56 26.24 51.52 -0.34
CA ALA A 56 26.61 50.15 -0.09
C ALA A 56 27.62 49.64 -1.14
N TYR A 57 27.38 49.94 -2.42
CA TYR A 57 28.25 49.59 -3.51
C TYR A 57 29.63 50.26 -3.45
N GLU A 58 29.65 51.59 -3.15
CA GLU A 58 30.91 52.36 -2.98
C GLU A 58 31.77 51.82 -1.82
N LYS A 59 31.13 51.29 -0.77
CA LYS A 59 31.83 50.74 0.40
C LYS A 59 32.41 49.33 0.19
N ASP A 60 31.60 48.39 -0.25
CA ASP A 60 31.96 46.96 -0.24
C ASP A 60 31.68 46.28 -1.62
N GLY A 61 31.43 47.05 -2.69
CA GLY A 61 31.20 46.55 -4.04
C GLY A 61 29.91 45.77 -4.22
N PHE A 62 29.90 44.90 -5.25
CA PHE A 62 28.71 44.10 -5.62
C PHE A 62 28.18 43.23 -4.50
N GLU A 63 29.05 42.69 -3.68
CA GLU A 63 28.66 41.80 -2.56
C GLU A 63 27.76 42.49 -1.53
N ALA A 64 27.90 43.81 -1.34
CA ALA A 64 27.05 44.58 -0.45
C ALA A 64 25.61 44.75 -0.94
N LEU A 65 25.38 44.55 -2.24
CA LEU A 65 24.04 44.60 -2.83
C LEU A 65 23.26 43.30 -2.61
N ILE A 66 23.91 42.21 -2.24
CA ILE A 66 23.23 40.95 -1.88
C ILE A 66 22.45 41.19 -0.58
N PRO A 67 21.13 40.91 -0.57
CA PRO A 67 20.38 41.03 0.64
C PRO A 67 20.97 40.16 1.74
N LYS A 68 21.46 40.77 2.81
CA LYS A 68 21.82 40.02 4.01
C LYS A 68 20.53 39.37 4.51
N GLY A 69 20.50 38.01 4.58
CA GLY A 69 19.41 37.34 5.22
C GLY A 69 19.15 38.00 6.58
N ARG A 70 17.89 38.22 6.94
CA ARG A 70 17.59 38.68 8.30
C ARG A 70 18.18 37.64 9.24
N ASP A 71 19.31 37.91 9.81
CA ASP A 71 19.74 37.25 11.04
C ASP A 71 18.65 37.59 12.05
N GLY A 72 17.72 36.60 12.21
CA GLY A 72 16.58 36.78 13.07
C GLY A 72 17.07 37.13 14.47
N GLY A 73 17.02 38.40 14.82
CA GLY A 73 17.15 38.87 16.20
C GLY A 73 15.99 38.44 17.08
N GLY A 74 15.42 37.24 16.80
CA GLY A 74 14.40 36.61 17.61
C GLY A 74 15.04 35.94 18.81
N PHE A 75 14.30 35.84 19.91
CA PHE A 75 14.64 35.15 21.13
C PHE A 75 15.31 33.79 20.80
N ARG A 76 16.59 33.68 21.09
CA ARG A 76 17.34 32.42 20.98
C ARG A 76 17.04 31.59 22.23
N ILE A 77 16.41 30.45 22.02
CA ILE A 77 16.20 29.49 23.12
C ILE A 77 17.59 29.01 23.58
N PRO A 78 17.88 29.08 24.89
CA PRO A 78 19.13 28.54 25.45
C PRO A 78 19.33 27.07 25.04
N GLU A 79 20.57 26.69 24.70
CA GLU A 79 20.84 25.34 24.19
C GLU A 79 20.42 24.23 25.14
N HIS A 80 20.66 24.40 26.44
CA HIS A 80 20.24 23.43 27.45
C HIS A 80 18.72 23.20 27.50
N ILE A 81 17.91 24.22 27.18
CA ILE A 81 16.42 24.07 27.09
C ILE A 81 16.05 23.29 25.83
N VAL A 82 16.76 23.48 24.73
CA VAL A 82 16.54 22.69 23.52
C VAL A 82 16.95 21.23 23.74
N ASP A 83 18.03 20.97 24.46
CA ASP A 83 18.50 19.64 24.80
C ASP A 83 17.49 18.91 25.69
N GLU A 84 16.96 19.57 26.70
CA GLU A 84 15.89 19.05 27.56
C GLU A 84 14.60 18.74 26.75
N ALA A 85 14.22 19.65 25.87
CA ALA A 85 13.09 19.42 24.98
C ALA A 85 13.27 18.19 24.07
N ILE A 86 14.50 17.97 23.62
CA ILE A 86 14.89 16.79 22.82
C ILE A 86 14.83 15.53 23.69
N LEU A 87 15.32 15.55 24.93
CA LEU A 87 15.21 14.44 25.87
C LEU A 87 13.75 14.08 26.11
N LEU A 88 12.91 15.05 26.42
CA LEU A 88 11.47 14.86 26.62
C LEU A 88 10.79 14.27 25.36
N ARG A 89 11.25 14.65 24.16
CA ARG A 89 10.78 14.07 22.89
C ARG A 89 11.26 12.64 22.71
N ARG A 90 12.46 12.31 23.13
CA ARG A 90 13.04 10.96 23.03
C ARG A 90 12.41 9.99 24.02
N GLU A 91 12.04 10.45 25.22
CA GLU A 91 11.29 9.65 26.19
C GLU A 91 9.94 9.19 25.61
N GLN A 92 9.23 10.10 24.99
CA GLN A 92 7.94 9.83 24.34
C GLN A 92 7.90 10.50 22.97
N PRO A 93 8.25 9.77 21.90
CA PRO A 93 8.35 10.30 20.54
C PRO A 93 7.06 10.92 19.98
N SER A 94 5.89 10.49 20.46
CA SER A 94 4.59 11.06 20.07
C SER A 94 4.23 12.35 20.81
N ARG A 95 5.00 12.74 21.85
CA ARG A 95 4.74 13.94 22.67
C ARG A 95 4.75 15.20 21.81
N SER A 96 3.71 16.00 21.88
CA SER A 96 3.57 17.23 21.08
C SER A 96 4.49 18.34 21.59
N VAL A 97 4.84 19.33 20.74
CA VAL A 97 5.67 20.48 21.18
C VAL A 97 4.97 21.30 22.28
N PRO A 98 3.64 21.57 22.22
CA PRO A 98 2.95 22.21 23.33
C PRO A 98 3.05 21.42 24.65
N SER A 99 2.98 20.09 24.59
CA SER A 99 3.13 19.23 25.76
C SER A 99 4.54 19.32 26.35
N ILE A 100 5.56 19.38 25.50
CA ILE A 100 6.95 19.55 25.94
C ILE A 100 7.12 20.91 26.62
N ILE A 101 6.61 22.00 26.03
CA ILE A 101 6.64 23.34 26.64
C ILE A 101 5.96 23.32 28.02
N ARG A 102 4.80 22.71 28.09
CA ARG A 102 4.05 22.60 29.37
C ARG A 102 4.84 21.87 30.45
N ILE A 103 5.58 20.82 30.10
CA ILE A 103 6.43 20.08 31.05
C ILE A 103 7.56 21.00 31.53
N LEU A 104 8.27 21.67 30.61
CA LEU A 104 9.37 22.59 30.97
C LEU A 104 8.90 23.76 31.85
N GLU A 105 7.69 24.27 31.63
CA GLU A 105 7.06 25.29 32.47
C GLU A 105 6.74 24.74 33.88
N LEU A 106 6.16 23.55 33.97
CA LEU A 106 5.83 22.88 35.25
C LEU A 106 7.06 22.51 36.04
N GLU A 107 8.16 22.14 35.38
CA GLU A 107 9.46 21.89 36.00
C GLU A 107 10.19 23.18 36.41
N GLY A 108 9.64 24.35 36.12
CA GLY A 108 10.24 25.64 36.42
C GLY A 108 11.49 25.98 35.60
N LYS A 109 11.77 25.21 34.54
CA LYS A 109 12.94 25.43 33.67
C LYS A 109 12.77 26.64 32.73
N VAL A 110 11.53 27.01 32.45
CA VAL A 110 11.16 28.18 31.66
C VAL A 110 9.95 28.86 32.27
N LYS A 111 9.81 30.18 32.07
CA LYS A 111 8.63 30.91 32.55
C LYS A 111 7.41 30.62 31.64
N PRO A 112 6.20 30.61 32.18
CA PRO A 112 4.99 30.45 31.38
C PRO A 112 4.91 31.48 30.26
N GLY A 113 4.70 30.99 29.01
CA GLY A 113 4.59 31.82 27.81
C GLY A 113 5.91 32.33 27.23
N GLU A 114 7.05 32.04 27.81
CA GLU A 114 8.36 32.43 27.32
C GLU A 114 8.73 31.71 26.01
N LEU A 115 8.44 30.41 25.94
CA LEU A 115 8.73 29.59 24.77
C LEU A 115 7.55 29.59 23.78
N LYS A 116 7.81 30.10 22.56
CA LYS A 116 6.86 29.99 21.46
C LYS A 116 6.98 28.61 20.78
N ARG A 117 5.82 28.00 20.50
CA ARG A 117 5.73 26.68 19.83
C ARG A 117 6.57 26.58 18.56
N THR A 118 6.47 27.58 17.68
CA THR A 118 7.17 27.60 16.39
C THR A 118 8.70 27.64 16.58
N THR A 119 9.17 28.49 17.50
CA THR A 119 10.62 28.65 17.76
C THR A 119 11.23 27.38 18.31
N LEU A 120 10.56 26.71 19.28
CA LEU A 120 11.03 25.43 19.82
C LEU A 120 10.95 24.30 18.77
N GLN A 121 9.87 24.27 17.99
CA GLN A 121 9.72 23.30 16.90
C GLN A 121 10.83 23.43 15.87
N ASP A 122 11.15 24.63 15.46
CA ASP A 122 12.25 24.91 14.50
C ASP A 122 13.61 24.53 15.07
N ALA A 123 13.87 24.85 16.34
CA ALA A 123 15.11 24.47 17.01
C ALA A 123 15.28 22.94 17.08
N MET A 124 14.23 22.22 17.48
CA MET A 124 14.23 20.75 17.51
C MET A 124 14.36 20.15 16.11
N SER A 125 13.70 20.73 15.10
CA SER A 125 13.73 20.25 13.71
C SER A 125 15.11 20.41 13.09
N ARG A 126 15.82 21.52 13.35
CA ARG A 126 17.22 21.73 12.91
C ARG A 126 18.19 20.68 13.44
N ARG A 127 17.91 20.14 14.63
CA ARG A 127 18.69 19.08 15.27
C ARG A 127 18.21 17.65 14.91
N GLY A 128 17.24 17.51 14.00
CA GLY A 128 16.74 16.23 13.53
C GLY A 128 15.62 15.60 14.36
N TYR A 129 15.04 16.33 15.32
CA TYR A 129 13.98 15.82 16.20
C TYR A 129 12.61 16.39 15.85
N SER A 130 12.29 16.54 14.56
CA SER A 130 10.94 16.86 14.09
C SER A 130 9.98 15.70 14.32
N ALA A 131 8.65 15.97 14.33
CA ALA A 131 7.65 14.92 14.49
C ALA A 131 7.72 13.85 13.38
N SER A 132 8.11 14.23 12.15
CA SER A 132 8.32 13.30 11.04
C SER A 132 9.55 12.41 11.25
N MET A 133 10.66 12.98 11.73
CA MET A 133 11.87 12.20 12.05
C MET A 133 11.64 11.26 13.22
N MET A 134 10.86 11.66 14.23
CA MET A 134 10.54 10.77 15.35
C MET A 134 9.70 9.56 14.92
N LYS A 135 8.81 9.71 13.93
CA LYS A 135 8.11 8.57 13.31
C LYS A 135 9.10 7.61 12.62
N ILE A 136 10.13 8.17 11.98
CA ILE A 136 11.19 7.38 11.35
C ILE A 136 11.98 6.59 12.39
N TYR A 137 12.32 7.19 13.52
CA TYR A 137 13.07 6.51 14.60
C TYR A 137 12.23 5.46 15.36
N GLN A 138 10.91 5.62 15.43
CA GLN A 138 10.02 4.63 16.05
C GLN A 138 9.71 3.43 15.14
N ASP A 139 9.72 3.66 13.84
CA ASP A 139 9.37 2.62 12.90
C ASP A 139 10.61 1.78 12.55
N THR A 140 10.82 0.69 13.30
CA THR A 140 11.84 -0.32 13.01
C THR A 140 11.68 -0.93 11.60
N SER A 141 10.55 -0.64 10.93
CA SER A 141 10.28 -0.99 9.54
C SER A 141 10.74 0.09 8.53
N TYR A 142 11.37 1.16 8.98
CA TYR A 142 11.88 2.26 8.15
C TYR A 142 13.15 1.87 7.40
N GLY A 143 13.04 0.98 6.54
CA GLY A 143 14.06 0.45 5.66
C GLY A 143 13.43 -0.34 4.55
N SER A 144 12.13 -0.04 4.22
CA SER A 144 11.53 -0.69 3.08
C SER A 144 12.25 -0.22 1.82
N GLN A 145 13.07 -1.09 1.27
CA GLN A 145 13.53 -0.94 -0.10
C GLN A 145 12.31 -0.67 -0.98
N ARG A 146 12.40 0.36 -1.80
CA ARG A 146 11.38 0.62 -2.82
C ARG A 146 11.30 -0.64 -3.67
N PHE A 147 10.25 -1.42 -3.46
CA PHE A 147 10.01 -2.62 -4.24
C PHE A 147 9.45 -2.18 -5.59
N GLN A 148 10.18 -2.47 -6.65
CA GLN A 148 9.73 -2.30 -8.03
C GLN A 148 10.17 -3.50 -8.82
N ARG A 149 9.26 -4.09 -9.58
CA ARG A 149 9.61 -5.12 -10.56
C ARG A 149 10.31 -4.47 -11.75
N GLN A 150 11.16 -5.25 -12.39
CA GLN A 150 11.97 -4.77 -13.49
C GLN A 150 11.20 -4.78 -14.80
N HIS A 151 10.33 -5.77 -14.99
CA HIS A 151 9.62 -6.01 -16.24
C HIS A 151 8.10 -6.03 -16.03
N ARG A 152 7.36 -5.65 -17.09
CA ARG A 152 5.91 -5.83 -17.19
C ARG A 152 5.57 -7.31 -16.99
N PHE A 153 4.37 -7.61 -16.54
CA PHE A 153 3.87 -8.96 -16.26
C PHE A 153 4.59 -9.71 -15.13
N ASP A 154 5.64 -9.16 -14.55
CA ASP A 154 6.28 -9.80 -13.38
C ASP A 154 5.35 -9.82 -12.17
N LEU A 155 4.57 -8.77 -11.99
CA LEU A 155 3.63 -8.63 -10.89
C LEU A 155 2.49 -7.68 -11.26
N TRP A 156 1.27 -8.15 -11.16
CA TRP A 156 0.10 -7.26 -11.11
C TRP A 156 -0.39 -7.13 -9.68
N GLN A 157 -0.80 -5.94 -9.31
CA GLN A 157 -1.42 -5.65 -8.01
C GLN A 157 -2.90 -5.34 -8.24
N GLY A 158 -3.76 -5.95 -7.43
CA GLY A 158 -5.20 -5.73 -7.49
C GLY A 158 -5.72 -5.01 -6.25
N ASP A 159 -6.73 -4.18 -6.47
CA ASP A 159 -7.44 -3.46 -5.42
C ASP A 159 -8.89 -3.17 -5.82
N ILE A 160 -9.73 -3.01 -4.79
CA ILE A 160 -11.10 -2.54 -4.95
C ILE A 160 -11.25 -1.24 -4.17
N LYS A 161 -11.80 -0.23 -4.83
CA LYS A 161 -12.09 1.08 -4.24
C LYS A 161 -13.57 1.40 -4.36
N TYR A 162 -14.14 2.03 -3.35
CA TYR A 162 -15.50 2.59 -3.43
C TYR A 162 -15.55 3.70 -4.48
N GLY A 163 -16.50 3.57 -5.40
CA GLY A 163 -16.83 4.57 -6.39
C GLY A 163 -17.99 5.50 -5.95
N PRO A 164 -18.49 6.36 -6.84
CA PRO A 164 -19.62 7.22 -6.56
C PRO A 164 -20.93 6.42 -6.47
N MET A 165 -21.93 7.01 -5.83
CA MET A 165 -23.29 6.50 -5.88
C MET A 165 -23.90 6.84 -7.23
N LEU A 166 -24.42 5.85 -7.95
CA LEU A 166 -25.16 6.03 -9.18
C LEU A 166 -26.67 5.83 -8.96
N MET A 167 -27.47 6.46 -9.82
CA MET A 167 -28.92 6.25 -9.85
C MET A 167 -29.22 5.11 -10.82
N VAL A 168 -29.53 3.94 -10.31
CA VAL A 168 -29.87 2.76 -11.11
C VAL A 168 -31.35 2.45 -10.85
N ASN A 169 -32.17 2.54 -11.89
CA ASN A 169 -33.64 2.31 -11.79
C ASN A 169 -34.34 3.16 -10.72
N GLY A 170 -33.90 4.40 -10.53
CA GLY A 170 -34.46 5.31 -9.52
C GLY A 170 -33.94 5.11 -8.10
N GLU A 171 -33.08 4.13 -7.86
CA GLU A 171 -32.44 3.87 -6.58
C GLU A 171 -30.96 4.29 -6.58
N LYS A 172 -30.49 4.87 -5.48
CA LYS A 172 -29.06 5.15 -5.27
C LYS A 172 -28.34 3.85 -4.94
N LYS A 173 -27.44 3.40 -5.82
CA LYS A 173 -26.60 2.21 -5.60
C LYS A 173 -25.13 2.60 -5.51
N PRO A 174 -24.37 2.02 -4.56
CA PRO A 174 -22.93 2.21 -4.50
C PRO A 174 -22.27 1.54 -5.71
N THR A 175 -21.18 2.10 -6.19
CA THR A 175 -20.31 1.45 -7.17
C THR A 175 -18.97 1.09 -6.57
N TYR A 176 -18.32 0.12 -7.17
CA TYR A 176 -17.04 -0.41 -6.72
C TYR A 176 -16.09 -0.48 -7.91
N PHE A 177 -14.97 0.15 -7.79
CA PHE A 177 -13.92 0.12 -8.81
C PHE A 177 -12.95 -1.01 -8.52
N CYS A 178 -12.86 -1.97 -9.43
CA CYS A 178 -11.88 -3.06 -9.35
C CYS A 178 -10.83 -2.87 -10.43
N CYS A 179 -9.56 -2.95 -10.09
CA CYS A 179 -8.49 -2.80 -11.08
C CYS A 179 -7.27 -3.66 -10.81
N LEU A 180 -6.50 -3.87 -11.87
CA LEU A 180 -5.18 -4.50 -11.85
C LEU A 180 -4.15 -3.53 -12.44
N ILE A 181 -3.12 -3.21 -11.66
CA ILE A 181 -2.00 -2.35 -12.07
C ILE A 181 -0.73 -3.19 -12.22
N ASP A 182 0.00 -2.97 -13.30
CA ASP A 182 1.32 -3.55 -13.48
C ASP A 182 2.36 -2.83 -12.61
N ASP A 183 3.07 -3.59 -11.79
CA ASP A 183 4.01 -3.07 -10.81
C ASP A 183 5.21 -2.35 -11.42
N ALA A 184 5.72 -2.80 -12.57
CA ALA A 184 6.88 -2.21 -13.22
C ALA A 184 6.52 -0.91 -13.94
N THR A 185 5.44 -0.93 -14.71
CA THR A 185 5.09 0.11 -15.67
C THR A 185 4.00 1.07 -15.20
N ARG A 186 3.32 0.76 -14.08
CA ARG A 186 2.15 1.51 -13.57
C ARG A 186 0.95 1.48 -14.54
N TYR A 187 1.03 0.69 -15.59
CA TYR A 187 -0.05 0.54 -16.54
C TYR A 187 -1.23 -0.17 -15.89
N ILE A 188 -2.43 0.37 -16.04
CA ILE A 188 -3.66 -0.30 -15.61
C ILE A 188 -4.02 -1.30 -16.70
N VAL A 189 -3.82 -2.59 -16.43
CA VAL A 189 -4.10 -3.64 -17.41
C VAL A 189 -5.60 -3.88 -17.56
N HIS A 190 -6.36 -3.69 -16.49
CA HIS A 190 -7.81 -3.57 -16.52
C HIS A 190 -8.29 -2.80 -15.30
N GLY A 191 -9.36 -2.04 -15.48
CA GLY A 191 -10.05 -1.34 -14.40
C GLY A 191 -11.48 -1.07 -14.83
N GLU A 192 -12.45 -1.38 -13.96
CA GLU A 192 -13.88 -1.23 -14.28
C GLU A 192 -14.67 -0.96 -13.01
N PHE A 193 -15.78 -0.22 -13.15
CA PHE A 193 -16.76 0.00 -12.09
C PHE A 193 -17.85 -1.05 -12.15
N TYR A 194 -18.26 -1.53 -10.99
CA TYR A 194 -19.27 -2.57 -10.80
C TYR A 194 -20.33 -2.11 -9.78
N ASP A 195 -21.48 -2.76 -9.78
CA ASP A 195 -22.60 -2.48 -8.87
C ASP A 195 -22.58 -3.32 -7.59
N ASN A 196 -21.60 -4.20 -7.44
CA ASN A 196 -21.43 -5.06 -6.28
C ASN A 196 -19.96 -5.19 -5.88
N MET A 197 -19.68 -5.73 -4.68
CA MET A 197 -18.33 -6.00 -4.17
C MET A 197 -18.12 -7.49 -3.91
N GLU A 198 -18.62 -8.31 -4.80
CA GLU A 198 -18.51 -9.76 -4.70
C GLU A 198 -17.22 -10.29 -5.35
N GLN A 199 -17.00 -11.59 -5.22
CA GLN A 199 -15.87 -12.27 -5.89
C GLN A 199 -15.95 -12.12 -7.42
N SER A 200 -17.16 -12.10 -7.98
CA SER A 200 -17.42 -12.03 -9.43
C SER A 200 -16.74 -10.84 -10.12
N ILE A 201 -16.63 -9.69 -9.47
CA ILE A 201 -15.95 -8.53 -10.06
C ILE A 201 -14.44 -8.73 -10.19
N VAL A 202 -13.84 -9.49 -9.26
CA VAL A 202 -12.40 -9.84 -9.32
C VAL A 202 -12.17 -10.86 -10.42
N GLU A 203 -13.09 -11.82 -10.56
CA GLU A 203 -13.08 -12.82 -11.62
C GLU A 203 -13.13 -12.15 -13.00
N ASP A 204 -14.10 -11.27 -13.22
CA ASP A 204 -14.31 -10.56 -14.49
C ASP A 204 -13.10 -9.67 -14.82
N THR A 205 -12.64 -8.88 -13.84
CA THR A 205 -11.44 -8.03 -13.99
C THR A 205 -10.21 -8.85 -14.39
N LEU A 206 -9.97 -9.97 -13.73
CA LEU A 206 -8.82 -10.84 -14.02
C LEU A 206 -8.96 -11.51 -15.39
N HIS A 207 -10.15 -12.01 -15.73
CA HIS A 207 -10.44 -12.62 -17.02
C HIS A 207 -10.18 -11.66 -18.18
N LYS A 208 -10.76 -10.44 -18.11
CA LYS A 208 -10.57 -9.39 -19.13
C LYS A 208 -9.11 -8.98 -19.28
N ALA A 209 -8.39 -8.83 -18.15
CA ALA A 209 -6.97 -8.49 -18.17
C ALA A 209 -6.12 -9.55 -18.85
N ILE A 210 -6.30 -10.85 -18.48
CA ILE A 210 -5.55 -11.96 -19.06
C ILE A 210 -5.89 -12.18 -20.52
N THR A 211 -7.15 -12.07 -20.88
CA THR A 211 -7.60 -12.19 -22.29
C THR A 211 -6.94 -11.13 -23.18
N LYS A 212 -6.84 -9.90 -22.67
CA LYS A 212 -6.29 -8.76 -23.44
C LYS A 212 -4.77 -8.76 -23.52
N TYR A 213 -4.09 -9.09 -22.44
CA TYR A 213 -2.64 -8.88 -22.31
C TYR A 213 -1.83 -10.15 -22.02
N GLY A 214 -2.48 -11.29 -21.80
CA GLY A 214 -1.82 -12.51 -21.31
C GLY A 214 -1.66 -12.53 -19.79
N ALA A 215 -1.22 -13.67 -19.27
CA ALA A 215 -1.15 -13.90 -17.83
C ALA A 215 0.14 -13.35 -17.19
N PRO A 216 0.09 -12.70 -16.03
CA PRO A 216 1.27 -12.28 -15.30
C PRO A 216 1.99 -13.47 -14.63
N ARG A 217 3.21 -13.27 -14.20
CA ARG A 217 3.93 -14.27 -13.38
C ARG A 217 3.40 -14.33 -11.95
N ARG A 218 2.94 -13.18 -11.42
CA ARG A 218 2.48 -13.06 -10.02
C ARG A 218 1.29 -12.12 -9.94
N LEU A 219 0.39 -12.43 -9.00
CA LEU A 219 -0.68 -11.54 -8.56
C LEU A 219 -0.47 -11.19 -7.08
N TYR A 220 -0.71 -9.95 -6.74
CA TYR A 220 -0.61 -9.43 -5.37
C TYR A 220 -1.90 -8.76 -4.95
N PHE A 221 -2.51 -9.28 -3.90
CA PHE A 221 -3.74 -8.75 -3.31
C PHE A 221 -3.57 -8.49 -1.81
N ASP A 222 -4.49 -7.75 -1.22
CA ASP A 222 -4.64 -7.72 0.21
C ASP A 222 -5.30 -9.00 0.75
N ASN A 223 -5.59 -9.02 2.06
CA ASN A 223 -6.24 -10.16 2.70
C ASN A 223 -7.79 -10.08 2.63
N GLY A 224 -8.38 -9.28 1.75
CA GLY A 224 -9.82 -9.18 1.56
C GLY A 224 -10.46 -10.53 1.23
N ARG A 225 -11.71 -10.75 1.72
CA ARG A 225 -12.44 -12.02 1.49
C ARG A 225 -12.60 -12.32 0.00
N GLN A 226 -12.85 -11.30 -0.81
CA GLN A 226 -13.05 -11.39 -2.26
C GLN A 226 -11.84 -11.95 -3.02
N TYR A 227 -10.63 -11.84 -2.45
CA TYR A 227 -9.39 -12.35 -3.06
C TYR A 227 -8.96 -13.71 -2.49
N ARG A 228 -9.36 -14.04 -1.25
CA ARG A 228 -8.95 -15.28 -0.56
C ARG A 228 -9.92 -16.42 -0.81
N THR A 229 -10.35 -16.58 -2.03
CA THR A 229 -11.31 -17.58 -2.44
C THR A 229 -10.60 -18.85 -2.93
N HIS A 230 -11.33 -19.97 -2.90
CA HIS A 230 -10.85 -21.23 -3.45
C HIS A 230 -10.68 -21.11 -4.98
N TRP A 231 -11.63 -20.46 -5.62
CA TRP A 231 -11.61 -20.17 -7.05
C TRP A 231 -10.31 -19.42 -7.46
N MET A 232 -9.94 -18.34 -6.77
CA MET A 232 -8.73 -17.56 -7.10
C MET A 232 -7.46 -18.41 -7.05
N ARG A 233 -7.34 -19.31 -6.04
CA ARG A 233 -6.19 -20.22 -5.96
C ARG A 233 -6.17 -21.18 -7.14
N ARG A 234 -7.32 -21.81 -7.43
CA ARG A 234 -7.46 -22.75 -8.54
C ARG A 234 -7.10 -22.09 -9.88
N VAL A 235 -7.63 -20.90 -10.18
CA VAL A 235 -7.29 -20.15 -11.40
C VAL A 235 -5.79 -19.88 -11.47
N CYS A 236 -5.20 -19.39 -10.39
CA CYS A 236 -3.77 -19.10 -10.36
C CYS A 236 -2.92 -20.34 -10.56
N ASP A 237 -3.28 -21.46 -9.92
CA ASP A 237 -2.56 -22.75 -10.06
C ASP A 237 -2.65 -23.30 -11.48
N LEU A 238 -3.86 -23.30 -12.08
CA LEU A 238 -4.05 -23.77 -13.47
C LEU A 238 -3.33 -22.90 -14.50
N LEU A 239 -3.31 -21.59 -14.28
CA LEU A 239 -2.65 -20.64 -15.19
C LEU A 239 -1.16 -20.44 -14.88
N GLY A 240 -0.61 -21.13 -13.88
CA GLY A 240 0.78 -21.00 -13.46
C GLY A 240 1.13 -19.58 -12.97
N ILE A 241 0.22 -18.95 -12.25
CA ILE A 241 0.36 -17.61 -11.67
C ILE A 241 0.66 -17.75 -10.17
N ARG A 242 1.74 -17.16 -9.69
CA ARG A 242 2.04 -17.17 -8.27
C ARG A 242 1.20 -16.13 -7.53
N LEU A 243 0.26 -16.59 -6.71
CA LEU A 243 -0.59 -15.74 -5.88
C LEU A 243 0.14 -15.33 -4.59
N ILE A 244 0.12 -14.03 -4.28
CA ILE A 244 0.79 -13.44 -3.13
C ILE A 244 -0.21 -12.54 -2.40
N TYR A 245 -0.28 -12.68 -1.09
CA TYR A 245 -1.09 -11.82 -0.23
C TYR A 245 -0.23 -10.88 0.62
N ALA A 246 -0.73 -9.69 0.88
CA ALA A 246 -0.08 -8.73 1.75
C ALA A 246 0.12 -9.32 3.15
N LYS A 247 1.28 -9.10 3.76
CA LYS A 247 1.49 -9.46 5.17
C LYS A 247 0.59 -8.57 6.04
N PRO A 248 -0.09 -9.13 7.05
CA PRO A 248 -0.88 -8.33 7.99
C PRO A 248 -0.03 -7.21 8.59
N ARG A 249 -0.60 -6.02 8.73
CA ARG A 249 0.03 -4.81 9.28
C ARG A 249 1.27 -4.30 8.53
N ASN A 250 1.50 -4.73 7.27
CA ASN A 250 2.57 -4.19 6.44
C ASN A 250 2.02 -3.56 5.15
N PRO A 251 1.59 -2.29 5.16
CA PRO A 251 0.98 -1.61 4.01
C PRO A 251 1.97 -1.28 2.89
N LYS A 252 3.28 -1.46 3.13
CA LYS A 252 4.34 -0.98 2.24
C LYS A 252 4.33 -1.58 0.82
N GLY A 253 3.66 -2.72 0.59
CA GLY A 253 3.54 -3.35 -0.73
C GLY A 253 2.56 -2.67 -1.68
N LYS A 254 1.60 -1.86 -1.20
CA LYS A 254 0.51 -1.26 -1.99
C LYS A 254 0.70 0.22 -2.35
N GLY A 255 1.86 0.81 -2.07
CA GLY A 255 2.10 2.25 -2.32
C GLY A 255 1.85 2.71 -3.76
N LYS A 256 1.96 1.81 -4.75
CA LYS A 256 1.67 2.10 -6.16
C LYS A 256 0.18 2.17 -6.42
N GLN A 257 -0.57 1.25 -5.85
CA GLN A 257 -2.02 1.22 -5.91
C GLN A 257 -2.62 2.43 -5.18
N GLU A 258 -2.10 2.75 -4.00
CA GLU A 258 -2.51 3.95 -3.25
C GLU A 258 -2.26 5.25 -4.04
N ARG A 259 -1.14 5.30 -4.78
CA ARG A 259 -0.84 6.44 -5.65
C ARG A 259 -1.83 6.53 -6.80
N PHE A 260 -2.13 5.41 -7.45
CA PHE A 260 -3.15 5.37 -8.51
C PHE A 260 -4.52 5.76 -7.95
N ASN A 261 -4.91 5.24 -6.78
CA ASN A 261 -6.19 5.57 -6.15
C ASN A 261 -6.35 7.07 -5.89
N ARG A 262 -5.26 7.78 -5.54
CA ARG A 262 -5.27 9.26 -5.43
C ARG A 262 -5.44 9.97 -6.78
N THR A 263 -4.88 9.39 -7.84
CA THR A 263 -5.09 9.92 -9.21
C THR A 263 -6.51 9.66 -9.67
N LEU A 264 -7.08 8.51 -9.34
CA LEU A 264 -8.47 8.17 -9.60
C LEU A 264 -9.45 9.09 -8.86
N ASP A 265 -9.10 9.59 -7.65
CA ASP A 265 -9.92 10.55 -6.93
C ASP A 265 -10.18 11.82 -7.75
N ALA A 266 -9.19 12.32 -8.50
CA ALA A 266 -9.38 13.46 -9.39
C ALA A 266 -10.39 13.16 -10.53
N PHE A 267 -10.40 11.94 -11.08
CA PHE A 267 -11.44 11.52 -12.02
C PHE A 267 -12.82 11.45 -11.36
N LEU A 268 -12.89 10.93 -10.15
CA LEU A 268 -14.16 10.83 -9.40
C LEU A 268 -14.72 12.23 -9.04
N ASP A 269 -13.86 13.20 -8.77
CA ASP A 269 -14.26 14.58 -8.54
C ASP A 269 -14.92 15.18 -9.81
N GLU A 270 -14.35 14.96 -10.99
CA GLU A 270 -14.94 15.36 -12.27
C GLU A 270 -16.28 14.65 -12.55
N ILE A 271 -16.36 13.35 -12.28
CA ILE A 271 -17.60 12.58 -12.39
C ILE A 271 -18.69 13.13 -11.47
N ASN A 272 -18.34 13.63 -10.30
CA ASN A 272 -19.29 14.22 -9.37
C ASN A 272 -19.94 15.53 -9.87
N LEU A 273 -19.28 16.23 -10.79
CA LEU A 273 -19.84 17.45 -11.43
C LEU A 273 -20.97 17.10 -12.42
N ASN A 274 -20.82 15.98 -13.12
CA ASN A 274 -21.82 15.48 -14.08
C ASN A 274 -21.89 13.95 -14.01
N ARG A 275 -22.66 13.44 -13.05
CA ARG A 275 -22.78 12.01 -12.79
C ARG A 275 -23.46 11.29 -13.95
N PRO A 276 -22.89 10.16 -14.40
CA PRO A 276 -23.54 9.32 -15.39
C PRO A 276 -24.75 8.61 -14.76
N ASP A 277 -25.76 8.34 -15.60
CA ASP A 277 -26.98 7.64 -15.19
C ASP A 277 -26.83 6.13 -15.20
N THR A 278 -25.83 5.61 -15.91
CA THR A 278 -25.62 4.16 -16.06
C THR A 278 -24.16 3.78 -15.75
N LEU A 279 -23.97 2.52 -15.37
CA LEU A 279 -22.66 1.94 -15.12
C LEU A 279 -21.82 1.86 -16.41
N GLU A 280 -22.47 1.59 -17.54
CA GLU A 280 -21.82 1.56 -18.87
C GLU A 280 -21.25 2.91 -19.25
N GLU A 281 -22.03 3.99 -19.04
CA GLU A 281 -21.54 5.35 -19.29
C GLU A 281 -20.40 5.72 -18.34
N MET A 282 -20.47 5.28 -17.09
CA MET A 282 -19.39 5.48 -16.11
C MET A 282 -18.11 4.81 -16.60
N ASN A 283 -18.17 3.57 -17.04
CA ASN A 283 -17.06 2.80 -17.51
C ASN A 283 -16.50 3.38 -18.84
N ARG A 284 -17.37 3.80 -19.75
CA ARG A 284 -16.97 4.45 -20.98
C ARG A 284 -16.16 5.73 -20.75
N ARG A 285 -16.60 6.57 -19.79
CA ARG A 285 -15.87 7.80 -19.38
C ARG A 285 -14.55 7.46 -18.70
N PHE A 286 -14.55 6.43 -17.88
CA PHE A 286 -13.32 5.97 -17.22
C PHE A 286 -12.30 5.46 -18.25
N ASP A 287 -12.69 4.67 -19.24
CA ASP A 287 -11.78 4.18 -20.28
C ASP A 287 -11.16 5.32 -21.09
N ALA A 288 -11.95 6.32 -21.45
CA ALA A 288 -11.46 7.51 -22.13
C ALA A 288 -10.46 8.30 -21.25
N TRP A 289 -10.80 8.52 -19.99
CA TRP A 289 -9.90 9.20 -19.05
C TRP A 289 -8.63 8.39 -18.78
N LEU A 290 -8.74 7.08 -18.66
CA LEU A 290 -7.60 6.19 -18.43
C LEU A 290 -6.59 6.28 -19.57
N SER A 291 -7.10 6.26 -20.82
CA SER A 291 -6.28 6.38 -22.02
C SER A 291 -5.64 7.76 -22.16
N GLU A 292 -6.47 8.81 -22.13
CA GLU A 292 -6.05 10.16 -22.50
C GLU A 292 -5.38 10.94 -21.34
N CYS A 293 -5.77 10.65 -20.10
CA CYS A 293 -5.30 11.41 -18.95
C CYS A 293 -4.33 10.67 -18.03
N TYR A 294 -4.34 9.33 -18.00
CA TYR A 294 -3.46 8.58 -17.12
C TYR A 294 -2.34 7.86 -17.88
N HIS A 295 -2.68 7.03 -18.88
CA HIS A 295 -1.69 6.24 -19.61
C HIS A 295 -0.76 7.08 -20.47
N SER A 296 -1.25 8.21 -21.00
CA SER A 296 -0.52 9.14 -21.85
C SER A 296 0.30 10.20 -21.10
N GLN A 297 0.08 10.37 -19.79
CA GLN A 297 0.78 11.38 -18.99
C GLN A 297 2.09 10.87 -18.40
N ASN A 298 3.07 11.77 -18.28
CA ASN A 298 4.37 11.46 -17.72
C ASN A 298 4.27 11.12 -16.23
N HIS A 299 4.69 9.91 -15.85
CA HIS A 299 4.70 9.45 -14.48
C HIS A 299 6.06 9.73 -13.82
N SER A 300 6.12 10.61 -12.82
CA SER A 300 7.35 11.07 -12.16
C SER A 300 8.28 9.96 -11.65
N GLY A 301 7.73 8.80 -11.30
CA GLY A 301 8.51 7.66 -10.83
C GLY A 301 9.03 6.74 -11.95
N LEU A 302 8.55 6.91 -13.19
CA LEU A 302 9.00 6.16 -14.36
C LEU A 302 9.93 7.01 -15.26
N GLY A 303 9.78 8.33 -15.22
CA GLY A 303 10.44 9.24 -16.17
C GLY A 303 9.85 9.20 -17.57
N THR A 304 8.76 8.46 -17.77
CA THR A 304 8.03 8.29 -19.04
C THR A 304 6.55 8.04 -18.77
N THR A 305 5.75 7.85 -19.81
CA THR A 305 4.33 7.52 -19.65
C THR A 305 4.13 6.03 -19.34
N PRO A 306 3.09 5.64 -18.58
CA PRO A 306 2.77 4.24 -18.34
C PRO A 306 2.60 3.43 -19.63
N GLU A 307 2.02 4.04 -20.65
CA GLU A 307 1.81 3.41 -21.95
C GLU A 307 3.13 3.08 -22.66
N ILE A 308 4.06 4.05 -22.73
CA ILE A 308 5.37 3.84 -23.33
C ILE A 308 6.14 2.79 -22.54
N ALA A 309 6.16 2.89 -21.20
CA ALA A 309 6.84 1.93 -20.34
C ALA A 309 6.31 0.50 -20.55
N PHE A 310 4.97 0.35 -20.72
CA PHE A 310 4.36 -0.95 -20.93
C PHE A 310 4.63 -1.50 -22.33
N LYS A 311 4.55 -0.67 -23.38
CA LYS A 311 4.75 -1.11 -24.78
C LYS A 311 6.21 -1.38 -25.11
N SER A 312 7.15 -0.61 -24.56
CA SER A 312 8.58 -0.72 -24.84
C SER A 312 9.29 -1.83 -24.05
N ASP A 313 8.64 -2.42 -23.04
CA ASP A 313 9.25 -3.49 -22.26
C ASP A 313 9.43 -4.76 -23.09
N SER A 314 10.61 -5.37 -22.99
CA SER A 314 11.01 -6.54 -23.78
C SER A 314 10.39 -7.85 -23.30
N MET A 315 9.74 -7.89 -22.13
CA MET A 315 9.14 -9.12 -21.61
C MET A 315 8.00 -9.61 -22.51
N PRO A 316 8.06 -10.86 -23.01
CA PRO A 316 7.03 -11.40 -23.88
C PRO A 316 5.71 -11.58 -23.12
N GLN A 317 4.61 -11.37 -23.82
CA GLN A 317 3.27 -11.66 -23.31
C GLN A 317 3.03 -13.18 -23.29
N ARG A 318 2.52 -13.68 -22.20
CA ARG A 318 2.17 -15.08 -22.03
C ARG A 318 0.67 -15.26 -22.24
N PHE A 319 0.25 -15.39 -23.49
CA PHE A 319 -1.14 -15.71 -23.80
C PHE A 319 -1.47 -17.14 -23.37
N ILE A 320 -2.67 -17.31 -22.86
CA ILE A 320 -3.19 -18.59 -22.40
C ILE A 320 -4.06 -19.20 -23.49
N ASP A 321 -3.94 -20.49 -23.70
CA ASP A 321 -4.84 -21.22 -24.60
C ASP A 321 -6.30 -21.05 -24.21
N THR A 322 -7.18 -20.89 -25.21
CA THR A 322 -8.61 -20.60 -25.00
C THR A 322 -9.33 -21.70 -24.22
N ALA A 323 -8.98 -22.97 -24.47
CA ALA A 323 -9.58 -24.08 -23.76
C ALA A 323 -9.15 -24.12 -22.29
N LEU A 324 -7.85 -23.87 -22.03
CA LEU A 324 -7.33 -23.74 -20.66
C LEU A 324 -7.94 -22.54 -19.94
N MET A 325 -8.11 -21.41 -20.64
CA MET A 325 -8.74 -20.21 -20.11
C MET A 325 -10.20 -20.50 -19.71
N ALA A 326 -10.99 -21.11 -20.59
CA ALA A 326 -12.36 -21.49 -20.32
C ALA A 326 -12.46 -22.43 -19.11
N THR A 327 -11.57 -23.41 -19.00
CA THR A 327 -11.53 -24.36 -17.89
C THR A 327 -11.12 -23.68 -16.57
N ALA A 328 -10.14 -22.81 -16.61
CA ALA A 328 -9.62 -22.12 -15.42
C ALA A 328 -10.66 -21.22 -14.78
N PHE A 329 -11.47 -20.52 -15.59
CA PHE A 329 -12.47 -19.58 -15.12
C PHE A 329 -13.86 -20.19 -14.81
N LEU A 330 -14.01 -21.51 -14.87
CA LEU A 330 -15.19 -22.18 -14.32
C LEU A 330 -15.31 -21.94 -12.82
N HIS A 331 -16.54 -21.81 -12.34
CA HIS A 331 -16.79 -21.70 -10.91
C HIS A 331 -16.35 -22.97 -10.19
N CYS A 332 -15.82 -22.79 -8.99
CA CYS A 332 -15.31 -23.89 -8.18
C CYS A 332 -15.70 -23.70 -6.72
N GLU A 333 -16.42 -24.68 -6.17
CA GLU A 333 -16.85 -24.67 -4.77
C GLU A 333 -16.48 -25.96 -4.06
N PRO A 334 -15.87 -25.91 -2.87
CA PRO A 334 -15.62 -27.09 -2.09
C PRO A 334 -16.92 -27.65 -1.53
N ARG A 335 -17.11 -28.96 -1.63
CA ARG A 335 -18.22 -29.74 -1.03
C ARG A 335 -17.67 -30.94 -0.31
N LYS A 336 -18.38 -31.36 0.72
CA LYS A 336 -18.07 -32.61 1.43
C LYS A 336 -19.07 -33.67 1.01
N ALA A 337 -18.58 -34.81 0.52
CA ALA A 337 -19.43 -35.95 0.23
C ALA A 337 -19.99 -36.54 1.52
N ASP A 338 -21.24 -36.95 1.50
CA ASP A 338 -21.89 -37.61 2.61
C ASP A 338 -21.40 -39.07 2.79
N LYS A 339 -22.01 -39.80 3.73
CA LYS A 339 -21.63 -41.21 4.01
C LYS A 339 -21.93 -42.15 2.84
N SER A 340 -22.79 -41.77 1.91
CA SER A 340 -23.12 -42.56 0.70
C SER A 340 -22.23 -42.18 -0.50
N GLY A 341 -21.38 -41.16 -0.37
CA GLY A 341 -20.55 -40.67 -1.46
C GLY A 341 -21.27 -39.66 -2.35
N CYS A 342 -22.39 -39.09 -1.89
CA CYS A 342 -23.13 -38.07 -2.63
C CYS A 342 -22.79 -36.66 -2.13
N ILE A 343 -22.84 -35.69 -3.03
CA ILE A 343 -22.81 -34.25 -2.69
C ILE A 343 -24.15 -33.59 -2.94
N SER A 344 -24.45 -32.55 -2.17
CA SER A 344 -25.54 -31.63 -2.41
C SER A 344 -25.04 -30.37 -3.07
N PHE A 345 -25.61 -30.01 -4.22
CA PHE A 345 -25.28 -28.78 -4.94
C PHE A 345 -26.55 -28.18 -5.55
N ASN A 346 -26.84 -26.91 -5.27
CA ASN A 346 -28.05 -26.19 -5.72
C ASN A 346 -29.36 -26.97 -5.46
N GLY A 347 -29.51 -27.57 -4.25
CA GLY A 347 -30.67 -28.33 -3.87
C GLY A 347 -30.79 -29.72 -4.54
N LYS A 348 -29.87 -30.08 -5.40
CA LYS A 348 -29.83 -31.36 -6.10
C LYS A 348 -28.73 -32.27 -5.53
N LYS A 349 -28.91 -33.59 -5.66
CA LYS A 349 -27.88 -34.55 -5.25
C LYS A 349 -27.14 -35.14 -6.45
N TYR A 350 -25.84 -35.35 -6.28
CA TYR A 350 -24.97 -35.95 -7.30
C TYR A 350 -24.18 -37.08 -6.66
N ASP A 351 -24.12 -38.22 -7.32
CA ASP A 351 -23.42 -39.41 -6.84
C ASP A 351 -21.98 -39.42 -7.36
N LEU A 352 -21.02 -39.37 -6.46
CA LEU A 352 -19.57 -39.47 -6.77
C LEU A 352 -19.06 -40.90 -6.63
N GLY A 353 -19.86 -41.78 -6.03
CA GLY A 353 -19.48 -43.14 -5.64
C GLY A 353 -18.94 -43.25 -4.21
N ALA A 354 -19.05 -44.45 -3.67
CA ALA A 354 -18.73 -44.76 -2.26
C ALA A 354 -17.26 -44.48 -1.91
N ALA A 355 -16.35 -44.48 -2.87
CA ALA A 355 -14.92 -44.18 -2.66
C ALA A 355 -14.67 -42.76 -2.16
N PHE A 356 -15.59 -41.87 -2.41
CA PHE A 356 -15.49 -40.44 -2.01
C PHE A 356 -16.26 -40.14 -0.71
N ALA A 357 -16.88 -41.13 -0.08
CA ALA A 357 -17.64 -40.94 1.15
C ALA A 357 -16.83 -40.21 2.23
N GLY A 358 -17.35 -39.08 2.71
CA GLY A 358 -16.73 -38.25 3.74
C GLY A 358 -15.52 -37.41 3.27
N ARG A 359 -15.13 -37.48 2.00
CA ARG A 359 -14.04 -36.67 1.43
C ARG A 359 -14.53 -35.28 1.06
N GLN A 360 -13.61 -34.33 1.12
CA GLN A 360 -13.81 -33.01 0.55
C GLN A 360 -13.41 -33.05 -0.92
N VAL A 361 -14.26 -32.51 -1.78
CA VAL A 361 -14.09 -32.49 -3.23
C VAL A 361 -14.36 -31.09 -3.74
N ASP A 362 -13.79 -30.72 -4.86
CA ASP A 362 -14.03 -29.47 -5.54
C ASP A 362 -15.02 -29.69 -6.68
N VAL A 363 -16.12 -28.97 -6.61
CA VAL A 363 -17.18 -29.01 -7.63
C VAL A 363 -16.95 -27.87 -8.60
N VAL A 364 -16.57 -28.21 -9.82
CA VAL A 364 -16.33 -27.28 -10.91
C VAL A 364 -17.53 -27.29 -11.85
N TYR A 365 -18.06 -26.10 -12.12
CA TYR A 365 -19.30 -25.96 -12.89
C TYR A 365 -19.35 -24.64 -13.67
N SER A 366 -20.16 -24.63 -14.73
CA SER A 366 -20.59 -23.39 -15.38
C SER A 366 -21.92 -22.93 -14.75
N PRO A 367 -22.08 -21.64 -14.39
CA PRO A 367 -23.36 -21.13 -13.91
C PRO A 367 -24.51 -21.34 -14.89
N GLN A 368 -24.17 -21.40 -16.18
CA GLN A 368 -25.15 -21.60 -17.27
C GLN A 368 -25.57 -23.07 -17.44
N ASN A 369 -24.78 -24.03 -16.95
CA ASN A 369 -25.06 -25.45 -17.04
C ASN A 369 -24.66 -26.17 -15.76
N THR A 370 -25.66 -26.47 -14.93
CA THR A 370 -25.50 -27.18 -13.66
C THR A 370 -26.00 -28.63 -13.73
N GLU A 371 -26.40 -29.13 -14.90
CA GLU A 371 -26.81 -30.54 -15.05
C GLU A 371 -25.64 -31.51 -14.92
N THR A 372 -24.48 -31.09 -15.41
CA THR A 372 -23.26 -31.85 -15.34
C THR A 372 -22.22 -31.06 -14.52
N LEU A 373 -21.72 -31.68 -13.46
CA LEU A 373 -20.68 -31.11 -12.63
C LEU A 373 -19.37 -31.85 -12.88
N THR A 374 -18.25 -31.14 -12.91
CA THR A 374 -16.92 -31.75 -12.91
C THR A 374 -16.39 -31.80 -11.47
N ILE A 375 -15.92 -32.96 -11.06
CA ILE A 375 -15.37 -33.15 -9.72
C ILE A 375 -13.85 -33.23 -9.81
N GLU A 376 -13.18 -32.38 -9.04
CA GLU A 376 -11.75 -32.36 -8.90
C GLU A 376 -11.36 -32.80 -7.47
N VAL A 377 -10.44 -33.75 -7.38
CA VAL A 377 -9.92 -34.25 -6.11
C VAL A 377 -8.41 -34.42 -6.26
N PRO A 378 -7.59 -34.03 -5.28
CA PRO A 378 -6.14 -34.25 -5.34
C PRO A 378 -5.82 -35.72 -5.66
N SER A 379 -4.91 -35.94 -6.60
CA SER A 379 -4.43 -37.25 -7.04
C SER A 379 -5.44 -38.14 -7.79
N VAL A 380 -6.56 -37.57 -8.22
CA VAL A 380 -7.56 -38.27 -9.06
C VAL A 380 -7.80 -37.42 -10.31
N ALA A 381 -7.87 -38.06 -11.48
CA ALA A 381 -8.22 -37.33 -12.71
C ALA A 381 -9.63 -36.73 -12.56
N PRO A 382 -9.86 -35.49 -13.04
CA PRO A 382 -11.18 -34.86 -13.01
C PRO A 382 -12.20 -35.75 -13.72
N PHE A 383 -13.40 -35.87 -13.14
CA PHE A 383 -14.47 -36.67 -13.71
C PHE A 383 -15.82 -35.95 -13.63
N GLN A 384 -16.72 -36.28 -14.54
CA GLN A 384 -18.04 -35.68 -14.61
C GLN A 384 -19.10 -36.51 -13.87
N VAL A 385 -19.99 -35.83 -13.18
CA VAL A 385 -21.13 -36.40 -12.50
C VAL A 385 -22.41 -35.73 -12.94
N ARG A 386 -23.51 -36.52 -13.00
CA ARG A 386 -24.84 -36.02 -13.29
C ARG A 386 -25.71 -36.03 -12.05
N GLN A 387 -26.80 -35.30 -12.11
CA GLN A 387 -27.80 -35.27 -11.05
C GLN A 387 -28.33 -36.69 -10.79
N LEU A 388 -28.42 -37.06 -9.50
CA LEU A 388 -29.05 -38.30 -9.07
C LEU A 388 -30.58 -38.17 -9.24
N VAL A 389 -31.18 -38.99 -10.09
CA VAL A 389 -32.64 -39.06 -10.24
C VAL A 389 -33.16 -40.01 -9.19
N VAL A 390 -34.02 -39.52 -8.31
CA VAL A 390 -34.67 -40.35 -7.26
C VAL A 390 -35.65 -41.31 -7.92
N GLY A 391 -35.39 -42.61 -7.83
CA GLY A 391 -36.19 -43.69 -8.40
C GLY A 391 -35.43 -44.67 -9.29
N GLU A 392 -34.24 -44.32 -9.77
CA GLU A 392 -33.37 -45.32 -10.38
C GLU A 392 -32.79 -46.25 -9.29
N ARG A 393 -32.89 -47.55 -9.51
CA ARG A 393 -32.24 -48.56 -8.68
C ARG A 393 -30.73 -48.36 -8.83
N VAL A 394 -30.13 -47.75 -7.82
CA VAL A 394 -28.66 -47.71 -7.70
C VAL A 394 -28.20 -49.19 -7.51
N GLY A 395 -27.24 -49.61 -8.29
CA GLY A 395 -26.70 -50.98 -8.23
C GLY A 395 -26.24 -51.40 -6.82
N PRO A 396 -25.76 -52.62 -6.62
CA PRO A 396 -25.35 -53.08 -5.30
C PRO A 396 -24.33 -52.15 -4.69
N ARG A 397 -24.47 -51.87 -3.38
CA ARG A 397 -23.54 -50.98 -2.65
C ARG A 397 -22.10 -51.39 -2.96
N PRO A 398 -21.28 -50.49 -3.50
CA PRO A 398 -19.91 -50.79 -3.67
C PRO A 398 -19.30 -51.13 -2.30
N LYS A 399 -18.61 -52.23 -2.20
CA LYS A 399 -17.88 -52.57 -0.99
C LYS A 399 -16.87 -51.46 -0.70
N ARG A 400 -16.88 -50.95 0.54
CA ARG A 400 -15.76 -50.09 1.01
C ARG A 400 -14.47 -50.81 0.71
N ALA A 401 -13.49 -50.12 0.16
CA ALA A 401 -12.13 -50.63 0.15
C ALA A 401 -11.75 -50.98 1.60
N ASP A 402 -11.51 -52.24 1.86
CA ASP A 402 -10.99 -52.65 3.16
C ASP A 402 -9.63 -52.02 3.31
N VAL A 403 -9.54 -51.09 4.23
CA VAL A 403 -8.22 -50.61 4.67
C VAL A 403 -7.64 -51.73 5.49
N GLU A 404 -6.64 -52.42 4.93
CA GLU A 404 -5.88 -53.44 5.61
C GLU A 404 -5.35 -52.87 6.91
N ARG A 405 -5.91 -53.32 8.04
CA ARG A 405 -5.41 -52.90 9.35
C ARG A 405 -4.09 -53.61 9.58
N ILE A 406 -3.03 -52.83 9.69
CA ILE A 406 -1.75 -53.35 10.11
C ILE A 406 -1.91 -53.82 11.55
N PRO A 407 -1.66 -55.11 11.85
CA PRO A 407 -1.70 -55.60 13.21
C PRO A 407 -0.64 -54.86 14.04
N VAL A 408 -1.05 -54.34 15.18
CA VAL A 408 -0.16 -53.65 16.11
C VAL A 408 -0.19 -54.40 17.45
N ASP A 409 0.98 -54.77 17.94
CA ASP A 409 1.12 -55.48 19.20
C ASP A 409 1.01 -54.57 20.42
N HIS A 410 1.18 -53.27 20.22
CA HIS A 410 1.14 -52.28 21.31
C HIS A 410 0.67 -50.88 20.82
N SER A 411 0.19 -50.09 21.75
CA SER A 411 -0.25 -48.74 21.46
C SER A 411 0.89 -47.75 21.55
N ARG A 412 1.34 -47.23 20.39
CA ARG A 412 2.40 -46.21 20.32
C ARG A 412 2.04 -44.96 21.12
N LEU A 413 0.74 -44.63 21.26
CA LEU A 413 0.28 -43.51 22.09
C LEU A 413 0.53 -43.78 23.56
N LEU A 414 0.10 -44.99 24.05
CA LEU A 414 0.25 -45.32 25.48
C LEU A 414 1.73 -45.45 25.87
N ASP A 415 2.57 -46.00 25.00
CA ASP A 415 4.01 -46.07 25.21
C ASP A 415 4.64 -44.65 25.28
N ALA A 416 4.29 -43.77 24.38
CA ALA A 416 4.78 -42.40 24.40
C ALA A 416 4.32 -41.61 25.64
N VAL A 417 3.06 -41.80 26.05
CA VAL A 417 2.52 -41.15 27.27
C VAL A 417 3.22 -41.72 28.51
N SER A 418 3.41 -43.03 28.58
CA SER A 418 4.13 -43.71 29.68
C SER A 418 5.55 -43.21 29.80
N ALA A 419 6.27 -43.15 28.68
CA ALA A 419 7.65 -42.63 28.64
C ALA A 419 7.72 -41.16 29.09
N SER A 420 6.81 -40.31 28.58
CA SER A 420 6.75 -38.92 28.98
C SER A 420 6.44 -38.74 30.47
N HIS A 421 5.52 -39.55 30.99
CA HIS A 421 5.17 -39.53 32.43
C HIS A 421 6.33 -40.00 33.31
N ALA A 422 7.00 -41.06 32.89
CA ALA A 422 8.20 -41.59 33.62
C ALA A 422 9.32 -40.55 33.64
N GLU A 423 9.54 -39.82 32.51
CA GLU A 423 10.55 -38.77 32.47
C GLU A 423 10.16 -37.57 33.39
N LYS A 424 8.90 -37.16 33.37
CA LYS A 424 8.42 -36.09 34.31
C LYS A 424 8.60 -36.49 35.78
N ASN A 425 8.31 -37.73 36.12
CA ASN A 425 8.52 -38.25 37.48
C ASN A 425 10.00 -38.30 37.83
N ARG A 426 10.86 -38.74 36.91
CA ARG A 426 12.31 -38.75 37.06
C ARG A 426 12.90 -37.34 37.27
N ARG A 427 12.36 -36.34 36.56
CA ARG A 427 12.73 -34.93 36.76
C ARG A 427 12.27 -34.44 38.12
N LYS A 428 11.04 -34.80 38.57
CA LYS A 428 10.53 -34.43 39.90
C LYS A 428 11.35 -35.09 41.01
N SER A 429 11.74 -36.38 40.87
CA SER A 429 12.55 -37.08 41.89
C SER A 429 14.01 -36.60 41.91
N ARG A 430 14.50 -35.97 40.83
CA ARG A 430 15.83 -35.33 40.76
C ARG A 430 15.82 -33.85 41.18
N ALA A 431 14.66 -33.26 41.35
CA ALA A 431 14.54 -31.89 41.83
C ALA A 431 14.93 -31.86 43.32
N ILE A 432 16.00 -31.18 43.67
CA ILE A 432 16.45 -30.95 45.02
C ILE A 432 15.38 -30.06 45.72
N SER A 433 14.78 -30.61 46.78
CA SER A 433 13.85 -29.85 47.59
C SER A 433 14.64 -29.11 48.70
N TYR A 434 14.84 -27.82 48.48
CA TYR A 434 15.51 -26.96 49.49
C TYR A 434 14.76 -26.90 50.84
N SER A 435 13.50 -27.26 50.90
CA SER A 435 12.72 -27.35 52.14
C SER A 435 13.13 -28.49 53.09
N THR A 436 13.84 -29.50 52.59
CA THR A 436 14.36 -30.62 53.39
C THR A 436 15.72 -30.33 54.02
N GLU A 437 16.47 -29.38 53.47
CA GLU A 437 17.79 -29.01 54.07
C GLU A 437 17.67 -28.06 55.25
N VAL A 438 16.56 -27.30 55.34
CA VAL A 438 16.35 -26.33 56.45
C VAL A 438 15.90 -27.00 57.75
N ASN A 439 15.33 -28.20 57.71
CA ASN A 439 14.87 -28.96 58.87
C ASN A 439 15.83 -30.05 59.37
N GLY A 440 16.99 -30.17 58.76
CA GLY A 440 18.02 -31.16 59.11
C GLY A 440 19.15 -30.67 60.02
N GLY A 441 19.07 -29.45 60.50
CA GLY A 441 20.16 -28.80 61.25
C GLY A 441 19.83 -28.40 62.66
N ASP A 442 19.09 -29.24 63.44
CA ASP A 442 19.06 -29.04 64.90
C ASP A 442 18.64 -30.35 65.60
N SER A 443 19.60 -31.27 65.76
CA SER A 443 19.56 -32.26 66.76
C SER A 443 20.97 -32.83 67.00
N ASN A 444 21.81 -32.04 67.70
CA ASN A 444 22.88 -32.53 68.54
C ASN A 444 23.54 -31.34 69.25
N VAL A 445 23.08 -30.99 70.36
CA VAL A 445 23.81 -30.81 71.65
C VAL A 445 22.82 -30.98 72.78
#